data_9aeef38eb1f9d150729b92079990ebce
#
_entry.id   9aeef38eb1f9d150729b92079990ebce
#
_cell.length_a   1.000
_cell.length_b   1.000
_cell.length_c   1.000
_cell.angle_alpha   90.00
_cell.angle_beta   90.00
_cell.angle_gamma   90.00
#
_symmetry.space_group_name_H-M   'P 1'
#
loop_
_entity.id
_entity.type
_entity.pdbx_description
1 polymer ?
#
loop_
_entity_poly.entity_id
_entity_poly.type
_entity_poly.pdbx_seq_one_letter_code
_entity_poly.pdbx_strand_id
1 'polypeptide(L)'
;ISPLRFPFHGVDLLFETARLNLPVPIGPMAQMGLSAPCSIAGTLAQENAEILAGVCITQLIRPGMPVCYGGICHAFDMATTQLIFSGPEQAIFGVAMTQLGKSYGFPVYINVGLADAKRPDGQAGAEAGITLALGAAAGADIFGHMGIAGVDQATSLDMLVLQEEIIAYV
;
A
#
# COMPACT_ATOMS: atom_id res chain seq x y z
N ILE A 1 -8.11 6.61 -7.59
CA ILE A 1 -6.83 7.22 -8.02
C ILE A 1 -6.67 8.53 -7.28
N SER A 2 -5.59 8.62 -6.50
CA SER A 2 -5.21 9.87 -5.85
C SER A 2 -4.85 10.95 -6.90
N PRO A 3 -5.15 12.22 -6.67
CA PRO A 3 -5.86 12.71 -5.51
C PRO A 3 -7.39 12.71 -5.67
N LEU A 4 -8.09 12.25 -4.64
CA LEU A 4 -9.53 12.47 -4.41
C LEU A 4 -10.46 12.11 -5.61
N ARG A 5 -10.12 11.05 -6.36
CA ARG A 5 -10.91 10.60 -7.51
C ARG A 5 -11.05 9.09 -7.57
N PHE A 6 -12.22 8.64 -8.00
CA PHE A 6 -12.46 7.26 -8.38
C PHE A 6 -12.51 7.16 -9.90
N PRO A 7 -11.65 6.34 -10.54
CA PRO A 7 -11.72 6.16 -11.99
C PRO A 7 -12.96 5.34 -12.35
N PHE A 8 -13.55 5.62 -13.50
CA PHE A 8 -14.74 4.90 -13.98
C PHE A 8 -14.52 3.38 -13.96
N HIS A 9 -13.42 2.91 -14.54
CA HIS A 9 -13.10 1.48 -14.59
C HIS A 9 -12.90 0.85 -13.20
N GLY A 10 -12.35 1.61 -12.24
CA GLY A 10 -12.21 1.12 -10.86
C GLY A 10 -13.55 0.91 -10.18
N VAL A 11 -14.49 1.83 -10.40
CA VAL A 11 -15.86 1.68 -9.87
C VAL A 11 -16.60 0.56 -10.59
N ASP A 12 -16.42 0.41 -11.90
CA ASP A 12 -17.02 -0.67 -12.70
C ASP A 12 -16.56 -2.05 -12.20
N LEU A 13 -15.28 -2.21 -11.88
CA LEU A 13 -14.75 -3.42 -11.27
C LEU A 13 -15.38 -3.73 -9.90
N LEU A 14 -15.78 -2.73 -9.13
CA LEU A 14 -16.46 -2.95 -7.85
C LEU A 14 -17.83 -3.61 -8.05
N PHE A 15 -18.55 -3.30 -9.13
CA PHE A 15 -19.81 -3.98 -9.45
C PHE A 15 -19.57 -5.46 -9.78
N GLU A 16 -18.53 -5.78 -10.54
CA GLU A 16 -18.18 -7.17 -10.87
C GLU A 16 -17.71 -7.97 -9.64
N THR A 17 -16.87 -7.39 -8.82
CA THR A 17 -16.44 -8.03 -7.57
C THR A 17 -17.60 -8.21 -6.59
N ALA A 18 -18.52 -7.24 -6.53
CA ALA A 18 -19.74 -7.33 -5.73
C ALA A 18 -20.64 -8.49 -6.19
N ARG A 19 -20.77 -8.68 -7.51
CA ARG A 19 -21.55 -9.80 -8.09
C ARG A 19 -20.99 -11.16 -7.66
N LEU A 20 -19.66 -11.28 -7.57
CA LEU A 20 -18.95 -12.51 -7.17
C LEU A 20 -18.76 -12.64 -5.66
N ASN A 21 -19.13 -11.64 -4.89
CA ASN A 21 -18.87 -11.55 -3.43
C ASN A 21 -17.41 -11.73 -3.04
N LEU A 22 -16.51 -11.18 -3.84
CA LEU A 22 -15.07 -11.23 -3.56
C LEU A 22 -14.67 -10.12 -2.57
N PRO A 23 -13.73 -10.39 -1.66
CA PRO A 23 -13.16 -9.35 -0.82
C PRO A 23 -12.35 -8.36 -1.68
N VAL A 24 -12.47 -7.07 -1.37
CA VAL A 24 -11.81 -6.00 -2.13
C VAL A 24 -10.94 -5.15 -1.22
N PRO A 25 -9.63 -5.05 -1.48
CA PRO A 25 -8.81 -4.01 -0.89
C PRO A 25 -9.10 -2.67 -1.55
N ILE A 26 -9.39 -1.65 -0.76
CA ILE A 26 -9.49 -0.27 -1.23
C ILE A 26 -8.13 0.38 -0.97
N GLY A 27 -7.33 0.51 -2.01
CA GLY A 27 -5.94 0.98 -1.91
C GLY A 27 -5.67 2.14 -2.87
N PRO A 28 -5.99 3.38 -2.51
CA PRO A 28 -5.49 4.55 -3.21
C PRO A 28 -3.97 4.68 -3.00
N MET A 29 -3.33 5.53 -3.77
CA MET A 29 -1.90 5.77 -3.69
C MET A 29 -1.62 7.27 -3.57
N ALA A 30 -1.77 7.81 -2.37
CA ALA A 30 -1.41 9.18 -2.08
C ALA A 30 0.11 9.32 -1.99
N GLN A 31 0.68 10.20 -2.80
CA GLN A 31 2.12 10.42 -2.90
C GLN A 31 2.49 11.71 -2.19
N MET A 32 3.16 11.60 -1.05
CA MET A 32 3.58 12.74 -0.24
C MET A 32 4.47 13.70 -1.04
N GLY A 33 4.02 14.93 -1.20
CA GLY A 33 4.75 15.94 -1.97
C GLY A 33 4.38 16.01 -3.45
N LEU A 34 3.54 15.11 -3.98
CA LEU A 34 3.08 15.12 -5.36
C LEU A 34 1.55 15.19 -5.46
N SER A 35 0.85 14.13 -5.08
CA SER A 35 -0.61 14.05 -5.12
C SER A 35 -1.26 14.18 -3.74
N ALA A 36 -0.45 14.38 -2.71
CA ALA A 36 -0.85 14.57 -1.33
C ALA A 36 0.01 15.67 -0.67
N PRO A 37 -0.40 16.20 0.49
CA PRO A 37 0.39 17.19 1.22
C PRO A 37 1.81 16.72 1.51
N CYS A 38 2.77 17.64 1.57
CA CYS A 38 4.18 17.35 1.88
C CYS A 38 4.40 17.16 3.39
N SER A 39 3.59 16.32 4.01
CA SER A 39 3.74 15.90 5.40
C SER A 39 3.12 14.52 5.60
N ILE A 40 3.71 13.70 6.44
CA ILE A 40 3.23 12.35 6.75
C ILE A 40 1.76 12.41 7.23
N ALA A 41 1.45 13.26 8.20
CA ALA A 41 0.09 13.37 8.72
C ALA A 41 -0.93 13.82 7.68
N GLY A 42 -0.57 14.78 6.81
CA GLY A 42 -1.44 15.24 5.73
C GLY A 42 -1.68 14.17 4.67
N THR A 43 -0.63 13.43 4.30
CA THR A 43 -0.75 12.29 3.37
C THR A 43 -1.64 11.19 3.94
N LEU A 44 -1.43 10.81 5.21
CA LEU A 44 -2.25 9.81 5.90
C LEU A 44 -3.72 10.25 5.99
N ALA A 45 -3.99 11.53 6.27
CA ALA A 45 -5.36 12.04 6.34
C ALA A 45 -6.07 11.95 4.97
N GLN A 46 -5.38 12.27 3.88
CA GLN A 46 -5.91 12.16 2.52
C GLN A 46 -6.13 10.69 2.14
N GLU A 47 -5.12 9.83 2.33
CA GLU A 47 -5.21 8.40 2.04
C GLU A 47 -6.38 7.76 2.78
N ASN A 48 -6.50 8.04 4.08
CA ASN A 48 -7.61 7.57 4.90
C ASN A 48 -8.97 8.03 4.36
N ALA A 49 -9.09 9.30 3.96
CA ALA A 49 -10.33 9.81 3.39
C ALA A 49 -10.69 9.10 2.07
N GLU A 50 -9.72 8.85 1.20
CA GLU A 50 -9.91 8.13 -0.06
C GLU A 50 -10.32 6.67 0.18
N ILE A 51 -9.71 5.98 1.15
CA ILE A 51 -10.08 4.61 1.52
C ILE A 51 -11.50 4.56 2.05
N LEU A 52 -11.84 5.41 3.03
CA LEU A 52 -13.18 5.42 3.61
C LEU A 52 -14.27 5.76 2.58
N ALA A 53 -13.99 6.68 1.66
CA ALA A 53 -14.89 6.96 0.54
C ALA A 53 -15.09 5.73 -0.35
N GLY A 54 -14.03 4.98 -0.66
CA GLY A 54 -14.11 3.72 -1.41
C GLY A 54 -14.88 2.64 -0.67
N VAL A 55 -14.70 2.52 0.64
CA VAL A 55 -15.51 1.63 1.49
C VAL A 55 -16.99 2.01 1.41
N CYS A 56 -17.32 3.30 1.52
CA CYS A 56 -18.71 3.77 1.39
C CYS A 56 -19.31 3.40 0.03
N ILE A 57 -18.59 3.63 -1.07
CA ILE A 57 -19.03 3.25 -2.42
C ILE A 57 -19.28 1.74 -2.50
N THR A 58 -18.37 0.93 -1.99
CA THR A 58 -18.49 -0.52 -1.99
C THR A 58 -19.73 -0.99 -1.25
N GLN A 59 -20.00 -0.42 -0.08
CA GLN A 59 -21.18 -0.75 0.73
C GLN A 59 -22.49 -0.24 0.11
N LEU A 60 -22.45 0.85 -0.66
CA LEU A 60 -23.61 1.33 -1.43
C LEU A 60 -23.92 0.40 -2.60
N ILE A 61 -22.89 -0.15 -3.27
CA ILE A 61 -23.07 -1.14 -4.35
C ILE A 61 -23.64 -2.45 -3.79
N ARG A 62 -23.07 -2.94 -2.69
CA ARG A 62 -23.52 -4.16 -2.02
C ARG A 62 -23.30 -4.08 -0.52
N PRO A 63 -24.35 -3.89 0.27
CA PRO A 63 -24.24 -3.92 1.73
C PRO A 63 -23.67 -5.25 2.25
N GLY A 64 -22.69 -5.17 3.14
CA GLY A 64 -22.02 -6.35 3.71
C GLY A 64 -20.94 -6.97 2.82
N MET A 65 -20.57 -6.34 1.71
CA MET A 65 -19.43 -6.80 0.89
C MET A 65 -18.13 -6.73 1.71
N PRO A 66 -17.33 -7.81 1.73
CA PRO A 66 -16.08 -7.80 2.47
C PRO A 66 -15.07 -6.82 1.86
N VAL A 67 -14.51 -5.96 2.69
CA VAL A 67 -13.51 -4.96 2.29
C VAL A 67 -12.28 -5.05 3.16
N CYS A 68 -11.13 -4.67 2.59
CA CYS A 68 -9.87 -4.56 3.28
C CYS A 68 -9.39 -3.10 3.18
N TYR A 69 -8.90 -2.57 4.29
CA TYR A 69 -8.30 -1.25 4.35
C TYR A 69 -6.90 -1.31 3.71
N GLY A 70 -6.74 -0.69 2.53
CA GLY A 70 -5.49 -0.77 1.76
C GLY A 70 -4.65 0.48 1.91
N GLY A 71 -3.46 0.39 2.51
CA GLY A 71 -2.55 1.52 2.66
C GLY A 71 -1.41 1.48 1.64
N ILE A 72 -1.43 2.38 0.67
CA ILE A 72 -0.44 2.43 -0.42
C ILE A 72 0.22 3.82 -0.55
N CYS A 73 0.30 4.61 0.52
CA CYS A 73 0.99 5.89 0.42
C CYS A 73 2.51 5.75 0.32
N HIS A 74 3.12 6.64 -0.45
CA HIS A 74 4.55 6.70 -0.70
C HIS A 74 5.08 8.13 -0.57
N ALA A 75 6.39 8.26 -0.42
CA ALA A 75 7.08 9.53 -0.54
C ALA A 75 7.44 9.82 -2.01
N PHE A 76 7.57 11.10 -2.33
CA PHE A 76 8.06 11.55 -3.63
C PHE A 76 9.21 12.53 -3.41
N ASP A 77 10.33 12.26 -4.03
CA ASP A 77 11.47 13.18 -4.00
C ASP A 77 11.29 14.25 -5.08
N MET A 78 10.92 15.44 -4.64
CA MET A 78 10.71 16.59 -5.53
C MET A 78 11.98 17.10 -6.20
N ALA A 79 13.16 16.79 -5.65
CA ALA A 79 14.44 17.24 -6.23
C ALA A 79 14.84 16.38 -7.43
N THR A 80 14.63 15.06 -7.33
CA THR A 80 14.97 14.11 -8.39
C THR A 80 13.75 13.73 -9.25
N THR A 81 12.55 14.12 -8.83
CA THR A 81 11.27 13.71 -9.43
C THR A 81 11.06 12.19 -9.44
N GLN A 82 11.59 11.51 -8.44
CA GLN A 82 11.46 10.06 -8.29
C GLN A 82 10.47 9.71 -7.18
N LEU A 83 9.69 8.68 -7.42
CA LEU A 83 8.92 8.03 -6.39
C LEU A 83 9.88 7.23 -5.48
N ILE A 84 9.61 7.19 -4.20
CA ILE A 84 10.39 6.44 -3.21
C ILE A 84 9.50 5.34 -2.65
N PHE A 85 9.83 4.07 -2.96
CA PHE A 85 9.06 2.93 -2.49
C PHE A 85 9.58 2.35 -1.17
N SER A 86 10.86 2.52 -0.89
CA SER A 86 11.50 1.83 0.24
C SER A 86 12.25 2.76 1.18
N GLY A 87 11.93 4.06 1.14
CA GLY A 87 12.46 5.01 2.10
C GLY A 87 11.93 4.79 3.52
N PRO A 88 12.54 5.44 4.52
CA PRO A 88 12.09 5.36 5.92
C PRO A 88 10.62 5.74 6.11
N GLU A 89 10.12 6.65 5.27
CA GLU A 89 8.73 7.10 5.26
C GLU A 89 7.77 5.96 4.97
N GLN A 90 8.18 5.01 4.12
CA GLN A 90 7.35 3.85 3.76
C GLN A 90 7.05 2.98 4.98
N ALA A 91 8.04 2.74 5.82
CA ALA A 91 7.85 2.00 7.06
C ALA A 91 6.88 2.72 8.01
N ILE A 92 7.01 4.05 8.12
CA ILE A 92 6.13 4.89 8.95
C ILE A 92 4.69 4.85 8.39
N PHE A 93 4.52 4.96 7.08
CA PHE A 93 3.21 4.85 6.43
C PHE A 93 2.60 3.47 6.68
N GLY A 94 3.36 2.39 6.50
CA GLY A 94 2.88 1.03 6.74
C GLY A 94 2.36 0.83 8.17
N VAL A 95 3.13 1.27 9.17
CA VAL A 95 2.71 1.22 10.58
C VAL A 95 1.47 2.06 10.84
N ALA A 96 1.46 3.32 10.41
CA ALA A 96 0.36 4.25 10.66
C ALA A 96 -0.93 3.80 9.96
N MET A 97 -0.85 3.33 8.71
CA MET A 97 -2.00 2.80 7.98
C MET A 97 -2.55 1.55 8.63
N THR A 98 -1.67 0.68 9.15
CA THR A 98 -2.11 -0.50 9.91
C THR A 98 -2.88 -0.08 11.16
N GLN A 99 -2.37 0.87 11.94
CA GLN A 99 -3.04 1.37 13.13
C GLN A 99 -4.41 2.00 12.80
N LEU A 100 -4.48 2.81 11.73
CA LEU A 100 -5.74 3.41 11.27
C LEU A 100 -6.76 2.33 10.88
N GLY A 101 -6.40 1.40 10.01
CA GLY A 101 -7.30 0.33 9.57
C GLY A 101 -7.78 -0.54 10.72
N LYS A 102 -6.89 -0.92 11.64
CA LYS A 102 -7.25 -1.68 12.85
C LYS A 102 -8.16 -0.90 13.79
N SER A 103 -8.00 0.42 13.90
CA SER A 103 -8.90 1.25 14.72
C SER A 103 -10.35 1.25 14.22
N TYR A 104 -10.55 1.02 12.93
CA TYR A 104 -11.88 0.84 12.33
C TYR A 104 -12.37 -0.62 12.35
N GLY A 105 -11.53 -1.56 12.77
CA GLY A 105 -11.86 -2.99 12.77
C GLY A 105 -11.73 -3.68 11.40
N PHE A 106 -11.02 -3.09 10.44
CA PHE A 106 -10.78 -3.72 9.14
C PHE A 106 -9.59 -4.67 9.15
N PRO A 107 -9.62 -5.72 8.31
CA PRO A 107 -8.38 -6.34 7.84
C PRO A 107 -7.58 -5.31 7.05
N VAL A 108 -6.25 -5.34 7.21
CA VAL A 108 -5.36 -4.30 6.67
C VAL A 108 -4.38 -4.89 5.67
N TYR A 109 -4.38 -4.32 4.48
CA TYR A 109 -3.40 -4.53 3.43
C TYR A 109 -2.45 -3.33 3.39
N ILE A 110 -1.15 -3.58 3.42
CA ILE A 110 -0.14 -2.53 3.28
C ILE A 110 0.87 -2.87 2.20
N ASN A 111 1.47 -1.82 1.67
CA ASN A 111 2.47 -1.91 0.62
C ASN A 111 3.87 -1.77 1.22
N VAL A 112 4.39 -2.85 1.77
CA VAL A 112 5.74 -2.95 2.35
C VAL A 112 6.49 -4.12 1.74
N GLY A 113 7.81 -4.17 1.91
CA GLY A 113 8.65 -5.19 1.31
C GLY A 113 9.11 -4.87 -0.12
N LEU A 114 8.76 -3.70 -0.63
CA LEU A 114 9.24 -3.21 -1.90
C LEU A 114 10.73 -2.84 -1.85
N ALA A 115 11.37 -2.70 -3.01
CA ALA A 115 12.74 -2.26 -3.09
C ALA A 115 12.94 -1.18 -4.15
N ASP A 116 13.63 -0.11 -3.79
CA ASP A 116 14.18 0.86 -4.74
C ASP A 116 15.46 0.34 -5.39
N ALA A 117 16.08 -0.65 -4.77
CA ALA A 117 17.21 -1.40 -5.32
C ALA A 117 16.82 -2.04 -6.67
N LYS A 118 17.75 -1.99 -7.62
CA LYS A 118 17.57 -2.54 -8.97
C LYS A 118 18.05 -3.98 -9.10
N ARG A 119 18.61 -4.54 -8.03
CA ARG A 119 19.17 -5.91 -7.97
C ARG A 119 18.85 -6.51 -6.60
N PRO A 120 18.77 -7.84 -6.49
CA PRO A 120 18.63 -8.55 -5.22
C PRO A 120 19.97 -8.56 -4.48
N ASP A 121 20.33 -7.43 -3.89
CA ASP A 121 21.59 -7.21 -3.17
C ASP A 121 21.33 -6.79 -1.70
N GLY A 122 22.37 -6.34 -1.03
CA GLY A 122 22.28 -5.89 0.36
C GLY A 122 21.33 -4.72 0.57
N GLN A 123 21.19 -3.82 -0.42
CA GLN A 123 20.22 -2.74 -0.38
C GLN A 123 18.80 -3.29 -0.42
N ALA A 124 18.51 -4.17 -1.37
CA ALA A 124 17.19 -4.80 -1.50
C ALA A 124 16.78 -5.56 -0.22
N GLY A 125 17.73 -6.31 0.36
CA GLY A 125 17.49 -7.03 1.61
C GLY A 125 17.21 -6.11 2.79
N ALA A 126 17.93 -5.00 2.91
CA ALA A 126 17.72 -4.01 3.97
C ALA A 126 16.38 -3.30 3.83
N GLU A 127 16.05 -2.81 2.62
CA GLU A 127 14.80 -2.11 2.32
C GLU A 127 13.58 -2.99 2.57
N ALA A 128 13.57 -4.19 2.02
CA ALA A 128 12.47 -5.15 2.21
C ALA A 128 12.38 -5.61 3.68
N GLY A 129 13.51 -5.98 4.29
CA GLY A 129 13.55 -6.50 5.65
C GLY A 129 13.03 -5.51 6.69
N ILE A 130 13.46 -4.25 6.62
CA ILE A 130 13.03 -3.23 7.57
C ILE A 130 11.53 -2.96 7.45
N THR A 131 11.03 -2.77 6.23
CA THR A 131 9.63 -2.42 6.00
C THR A 131 8.69 -3.59 6.31
N LEU A 132 9.07 -4.82 5.97
CA LEU A 132 8.31 -6.04 6.31
C LEU A 132 8.26 -6.27 7.82
N ALA A 133 9.41 -6.18 8.51
CA ALA A 133 9.46 -6.38 9.96
C ALA A 133 8.58 -5.38 10.71
N LEU A 134 8.60 -4.10 10.31
CA LEU A 134 7.77 -3.07 10.94
C LEU A 134 6.29 -3.25 10.61
N GLY A 135 5.95 -3.63 9.37
CA GLY A 135 4.59 -3.93 8.98
C GLY A 135 4.00 -5.14 9.73
N ALA A 136 4.79 -6.21 9.88
CA ALA A 136 4.40 -7.39 10.65
C ALA A 136 4.22 -7.04 12.13
N ALA A 137 5.18 -6.32 12.73
CA ALA A 137 5.09 -5.87 14.12
C ALA A 137 3.88 -4.95 14.39
N ALA A 138 3.46 -4.17 13.39
CA ALA A 138 2.26 -3.35 13.48
C ALA A 138 0.96 -4.17 13.41
N GLY A 139 1.01 -5.43 12.96
CA GLY A 139 -0.13 -6.33 12.86
C GLY A 139 -0.92 -6.22 11.56
N ALA A 140 -0.27 -5.86 10.46
CA ALA A 140 -0.90 -5.91 9.13
C ALA A 140 -1.24 -7.35 8.74
N ASP A 141 -2.32 -7.53 7.99
CA ASP A 141 -2.81 -8.86 7.61
C ASP A 141 -2.31 -9.32 6.24
N ILE A 142 -2.06 -8.39 5.33
CA ILE A 142 -1.66 -8.67 3.96
C ILE A 142 -0.54 -7.73 3.55
N PHE A 143 0.52 -8.31 2.98
CA PHE A 143 1.62 -7.57 2.35
C PHE A 143 1.52 -7.68 0.84
N GLY A 144 1.55 -6.56 0.14
CA GLY A 144 1.35 -6.53 -1.29
C GLY A 144 2.60 -6.23 -2.11
N HIS A 145 2.50 -6.52 -3.40
CA HIS A 145 3.47 -6.11 -4.43
C HIS A 145 4.87 -6.72 -4.29
N MET A 146 4.97 -7.98 -3.86
CA MET A 146 6.24 -8.68 -3.81
C MET A 146 6.85 -8.87 -5.21
N GLY A 147 8.18 -8.89 -5.28
CA GLY A 147 8.92 -9.00 -6.53
C GLY A 147 9.20 -7.68 -7.25
N ILE A 148 8.69 -6.56 -6.73
CA ILE A 148 8.96 -5.23 -7.32
C ILE A 148 10.39 -4.79 -7.02
N ALA A 149 11.03 -4.21 -8.05
CA ALA A 149 12.38 -3.68 -7.99
C ALA A 149 12.46 -2.33 -8.73
N GLY A 150 13.42 -1.49 -8.31
CA GLY A 150 13.74 -0.26 -9.03
C GLY A 150 12.60 0.73 -9.11
N VAL A 151 11.93 1.00 -7.99
CA VAL A 151 10.84 2.00 -7.91
C VAL A 151 9.67 1.67 -8.85
N ASP A 152 9.16 0.43 -8.79
CA ASP A 152 8.03 -0.05 -9.61
C ASP A 152 8.33 -0.07 -11.14
N GLN A 153 9.59 -0.06 -11.53
CA GLN A 153 9.97 -0.09 -12.94
C GLN A 153 10.20 -1.51 -13.47
N ALA A 154 10.38 -2.47 -12.57
CA ALA A 154 10.67 -3.85 -12.93
C ALA A 154 10.06 -4.83 -11.93
N THR A 155 9.86 -6.06 -12.39
CA THR A 155 9.56 -7.22 -11.57
C THR A 155 10.68 -8.23 -11.73
N SER A 156 11.14 -8.81 -10.63
CA SER A 156 12.21 -9.82 -10.62
C SER A 156 11.77 -11.04 -9.81
N LEU A 157 11.95 -12.22 -10.40
CA LEU A 157 11.71 -13.49 -9.70
C LEU A 157 12.73 -13.70 -8.57
N ASP A 158 13.97 -13.24 -8.77
CA ASP A 158 15.00 -13.30 -7.74
C ASP A 158 14.64 -12.43 -6.53
N MET A 159 14.06 -11.24 -6.77
CA MET A 159 13.53 -10.38 -5.71
C MET A 159 12.37 -11.03 -4.98
N LEU A 160 11.49 -11.72 -5.70
CA LEU A 160 10.36 -12.42 -5.10
C LEU A 160 10.85 -13.53 -4.14
N VAL A 161 11.84 -14.32 -4.56
CA VAL A 161 12.45 -15.37 -3.71
C VAL A 161 13.15 -14.77 -2.50
N LEU A 162 13.91 -13.67 -2.69
CA LEU A 162 14.56 -12.97 -1.58
C LEU A 162 13.53 -12.46 -0.55
N GLN A 163 12.44 -11.88 -1.02
CA GLN A 163 11.39 -11.34 -0.15
C GLN A 163 10.60 -12.44 0.57
N GLU A 164 10.39 -13.59 -0.08
CA GLU A 164 9.78 -14.76 0.54
C GLU A 164 10.62 -15.29 1.71
N GLU A 165 11.93 -15.38 1.53
CA GLU A 165 12.85 -15.76 2.62
C GLU A 165 12.82 -14.73 3.77
N ILE A 166 12.75 -13.43 3.46
CA ILE A 166 12.64 -12.38 4.48
C ILE A 166 11.32 -12.51 5.25
N ILE A 167 10.20 -12.76 4.56
CA ILE A 167 8.89 -12.97 5.20
C ILE A 167 8.93 -14.18 6.12
N ALA A 168 9.57 -15.26 5.70
CA ALA A 168 9.70 -16.45 6.52
C ALA A 168 10.60 -16.23 7.77
N TYR A 169 11.49 -15.24 7.72
CA TYR A 169 12.36 -14.87 8.83
C TYR A 169 11.69 -13.95 9.84
N VAL A 170 10.77 -13.08 9.40
CA VAL A 170 10.07 -12.07 10.22
C VAL A 170 8.86 -12.69 10.94
#